data_564af1030aa14f25020c0fe0dda74c69
#
_entry.id   564af1030aa14f25020c0fe0dda74c69
#
_cell.length_a   1.000
_cell.length_b   1.000
_cell.length_c   1.000
_cell.angle_alpha   90.00
_cell.angle_beta   90.00
_cell.angle_gamma   90.00
#
_symmetry.space_group_name_H-M   'P 1'
#
loop_
_entity.id
_entity.type
_entity.pdbx_description
1 polymer ?
#
loop_
_entity_poly.entity_id
_entity_poly.type
_entity_poly.pdbx_seq_one_letter_code
_entity_poly.pdbx_strand_id
1 'polypeptide(L)'
;GLLKAALNLHKFGINKLVVIGGDGSLSGADELRDKWPQLQQELLETKQITQQEADFCKNLLLVVMVGSIDNDMAETEMTIGADTALHRITESIDDLRSTAYSHQRTFIVEVMGRNCGYLALMSAIATGASVVFIPEAPARKEWRENLCTLLDAGRNAGRRDNIVIVAEGAKDTEGNPVTAADIKDAIQSGL
;
A
#
# COMPACT_ATOMS: atom_id res chain seq x y z
N GLY A 1 -9.25 19.94 13.93
CA GLY A 1 -9.71 18.81 13.10
C GLY A 1 -10.89 18.11 13.73
N LEU A 2 -10.69 17.28 14.77
CA LEU A 2 -11.71 16.39 15.37
C LEU A 2 -12.90 17.16 15.96
N LEU A 3 -12.68 18.28 16.65
CA LEU A 3 -13.77 19.06 17.23
C LEU A 3 -14.74 19.58 16.16
N LYS A 4 -14.22 20.02 15.00
CA LYS A 4 -15.05 20.46 13.88
C LYS A 4 -15.84 19.29 13.27
N ALA A 5 -15.24 18.11 13.19
CA ALA A 5 -15.93 16.91 12.73
C ALA A 5 -17.06 16.52 13.69
N ALA A 6 -16.78 16.48 15.01
CA ALA A 6 -17.78 16.22 16.03
C ALA A 6 -18.93 17.23 16.00
N LEU A 7 -18.64 18.53 15.88
CA LEU A 7 -19.65 19.57 15.75
C LEU A 7 -20.58 19.33 14.53
N ASN A 8 -20.01 18.99 13.38
CA ASN A 8 -20.80 18.71 12.19
C ASN A 8 -21.69 17.47 12.37
N LEU A 9 -21.17 16.41 12.96
CA LEU A 9 -21.95 15.20 13.23
C LEU A 9 -23.14 15.48 14.15
N HIS A 10 -22.96 16.29 15.22
CA HIS A 10 -24.05 16.72 16.09
C HIS A 10 -25.09 17.57 15.34
N LYS A 11 -24.64 18.57 14.55
CA LYS A 11 -25.53 19.44 13.77
C LYS A 11 -26.38 18.68 12.76
N PHE A 12 -25.86 17.62 12.18
CA PHE A 12 -26.61 16.78 11.23
C PHE A 12 -27.34 15.61 11.89
N GLY A 13 -27.28 15.48 13.22
CA GLY A 13 -27.90 14.37 13.94
C GLY A 13 -27.35 13.01 13.55
N ILE A 14 -26.04 12.93 13.27
CA ILE A 14 -25.36 11.69 12.86
C ILE A 14 -24.68 11.06 14.10
N ASN A 15 -25.17 9.92 14.51
CA ASN A 15 -24.60 9.12 15.60
C ASN A 15 -24.13 7.72 15.15
N LYS A 16 -24.23 7.44 13.84
CA LYS A 16 -23.75 6.20 13.21
C LYS A 16 -22.93 6.57 12.00
N LEU A 17 -21.68 6.12 11.96
CA LEU A 17 -20.73 6.49 10.90
C LEU A 17 -20.07 5.23 10.32
N VAL A 18 -20.02 5.14 9.00
CA VAL A 18 -19.21 4.18 8.27
C VAL A 18 -18.03 4.91 7.66
N VAL A 19 -16.81 4.45 7.96
CA VAL A 19 -15.58 5.01 7.39
C VAL A 19 -14.96 3.97 6.47
N ILE A 20 -14.72 4.35 5.21
CA ILE A 20 -14.09 3.49 4.21
C ILE A 20 -12.78 4.14 3.83
N GLY A 21 -11.64 3.45 4.04
CA GLY A 21 -10.34 4.02 3.72
C GLY A 21 -9.18 3.14 4.15
N GLY A 22 -7.97 3.67 3.99
CA GLY A 22 -6.74 3.03 4.43
C GLY A 22 -6.37 3.39 5.87
N ASP A 23 -5.18 2.99 6.30
CA ASP A 23 -4.65 3.10 7.67
C ASP A 23 -4.88 4.48 8.32
N GLY A 24 -4.52 5.56 7.64
CA GLY A 24 -4.68 6.92 8.17
C GLY A 24 -6.15 7.31 8.41
N SER A 25 -7.08 6.86 7.56
CA SER A 25 -8.51 7.11 7.73
C SER A 25 -9.08 6.31 8.90
N LEU A 26 -8.64 5.07 9.05
CA LEU A 26 -9.09 4.18 10.11
C LEU A 26 -8.57 4.64 11.48
N SER A 27 -7.28 5.02 11.56
CA SER A 27 -6.67 5.61 12.76
C SER A 27 -7.36 6.91 13.18
N GLY A 28 -7.68 7.78 12.21
CA GLY A 28 -8.43 9.02 12.47
C GLY A 28 -9.85 8.77 12.95
N ALA A 29 -10.51 7.74 12.46
CA ALA A 29 -11.84 7.34 12.88
C ALA A 29 -11.83 6.77 14.32
N ASP A 30 -10.83 5.97 14.63
CA ASP A 30 -10.62 5.40 15.96
C ASP A 30 -10.34 6.52 17.00
N GLU A 31 -9.48 7.45 16.67
CA GLU A 31 -9.19 8.62 17.49
C GLU A 31 -10.46 9.48 17.73
N LEU A 32 -11.29 9.65 16.69
CA LEU A 32 -12.56 10.37 16.84
C LEU A 32 -13.51 9.66 17.81
N ARG A 33 -13.61 8.33 17.72
CA ARG A 33 -14.43 7.50 18.63
C ARG A 33 -13.95 7.60 20.07
N ASP A 34 -12.65 7.43 20.26
CA ASP A 34 -12.07 7.43 21.62
C ASP A 34 -12.18 8.78 22.31
N LYS A 35 -12.02 9.87 21.54
CA LYS A 35 -12.17 11.25 22.07
C LYS A 35 -13.61 11.75 22.07
N TRP A 36 -14.58 10.98 21.57
CA TRP A 36 -15.95 11.44 21.42
C TRP A 36 -16.58 12.05 22.69
N PRO A 37 -16.46 11.44 23.88
CA PRO A 37 -17.02 12.02 25.10
C PRO A 37 -16.40 13.38 25.46
N GLN A 38 -15.09 13.52 25.27
CA GLN A 38 -14.36 14.76 25.56
C GLN A 38 -14.75 15.88 24.60
N LEU A 39 -14.83 15.56 23.29
CA LEU A 39 -15.24 16.51 22.26
C LEU A 39 -16.68 16.98 22.47
N GLN A 40 -17.56 16.08 22.88
CA GLN A 40 -18.96 16.42 23.20
C GLN A 40 -19.04 17.36 24.41
N GLN A 41 -18.29 17.10 25.46
CA GLN A 41 -18.23 17.98 26.63
C GLN A 41 -17.73 19.38 26.26
N GLU A 42 -16.66 19.48 25.49
CA GLU A 42 -16.12 20.77 25.01
C GLU A 42 -17.14 21.56 24.18
N LEU A 43 -17.89 20.87 23.32
CA LEU A 43 -18.95 21.49 22.50
C LEU A 43 -20.12 21.98 23.35
N LEU A 44 -20.47 21.30 24.43
CA LEU A 44 -21.50 21.72 25.39
C LEU A 44 -21.02 22.95 26.19
N GLU A 45 -19.82 22.91 26.74
CA GLU A 45 -19.24 23.99 27.50
C GLU A 45 -19.12 25.30 26.71
N THR A 46 -18.74 25.15 25.41
CA THR A 46 -18.66 26.29 24.48
C THR A 46 -20.01 26.66 23.85
N LYS A 47 -21.10 26.03 24.28
CA LYS A 47 -22.47 26.26 23.77
C LYS A 47 -22.63 26.15 22.25
N GLN A 48 -21.83 25.31 21.61
CA GLN A 48 -21.92 25.05 20.18
C GLN A 48 -22.98 23.98 19.84
N ILE A 49 -23.34 23.16 20.83
CA ILE A 49 -24.43 22.19 20.75
C ILE A 49 -25.33 22.29 21.98
N THR A 50 -26.58 21.85 21.85
CA THR A 50 -27.56 21.76 22.95
C THR A 50 -27.44 20.44 23.69
N GLN A 51 -27.99 20.36 24.91
CA GLN A 51 -28.07 19.11 25.66
C GLN A 51 -28.86 18.02 24.89
N GLN A 52 -29.91 18.41 24.17
CA GLN A 52 -30.68 17.46 23.36
C GLN A 52 -29.87 16.84 22.22
N GLU A 53 -29.07 17.66 21.53
CA GLU A 53 -28.15 17.17 20.49
C GLU A 53 -27.09 16.24 21.07
N ALA A 54 -26.56 16.58 22.24
CA ALA A 54 -25.59 15.75 22.94
C ALA A 54 -26.19 14.40 23.35
N ASP A 55 -27.40 14.41 23.91
CA ASP A 55 -28.09 13.18 24.34
C ASP A 55 -28.44 12.28 23.18
N PHE A 56 -28.83 12.85 22.02
CA PHE A 56 -29.07 12.09 20.79
C PHE A 56 -27.83 11.43 20.24
N CYS A 57 -26.69 12.14 20.25
CA CYS A 57 -25.41 11.67 19.76
C CYS A 57 -24.51 11.15 20.91
N LYS A 58 -25.07 10.68 22.02
CA LYS A 58 -24.32 10.27 23.21
C LYS A 58 -23.19 9.30 22.90
N ASN A 59 -23.44 8.34 22.00
CA ASN A 59 -22.45 7.37 21.55
C ASN A 59 -22.32 7.45 20.03
N LEU A 60 -21.10 7.61 19.55
CA LEU A 60 -20.80 7.47 18.13
C LEU A 60 -20.59 5.98 17.82
N LEU A 61 -21.54 5.38 17.11
CA LEU A 61 -21.38 4.04 16.57
C LEU A 61 -20.57 4.13 15.28
N LEU A 62 -19.41 3.47 15.25
CA LEU A 62 -18.47 3.56 14.16
C LEU A 62 -18.16 2.17 13.62
N VAL A 63 -18.28 2.02 12.31
CA VAL A 63 -17.88 0.82 11.57
C VAL A 63 -16.84 1.25 10.54
N VAL A 64 -15.76 0.49 10.43
CA VAL A 64 -14.69 0.74 9.47
C VAL A 64 -14.65 -0.35 8.40
N MET A 65 -14.31 0.04 7.18
CA MET A 65 -14.09 -0.87 6.05
C MET A 65 -12.73 -0.55 5.43
N VAL A 66 -11.89 -1.57 5.27
CA VAL A 66 -10.51 -1.39 4.80
C VAL A 66 -10.49 -1.21 3.29
N GLY A 67 -10.44 0.04 2.84
CA GLY A 67 -10.39 0.44 1.42
C GLY A 67 -8.98 0.53 0.82
N SER A 68 -7.94 0.11 1.57
CA SER A 68 -6.55 0.10 1.11
C SER A 68 -6.34 -0.81 -0.11
N ILE A 69 -5.27 -0.55 -0.87
CA ILE A 69 -4.77 -1.43 -1.92
C ILE A 69 -3.61 -2.32 -1.44
N ASP A 70 -2.95 -1.96 -0.34
CA ASP A 70 -1.68 -2.57 0.09
C ASP A 70 -1.86 -3.96 0.69
N ASN A 71 -3.07 -4.31 1.13
CA ASN A 71 -3.39 -5.57 1.81
C ASN A 71 -2.54 -5.82 3.06
N ASP A 72 -2.31 -4.77 3.85
CA ASP A 72 -1.41 -4.72 5.00
C ASP A 72 -2.11 -4.66 6.37
N MET A 73 -3.42 -4.94 6.41
CA MET A 73 -4.23 -4.87 7.63
C MET A 73 -4.41 -6.24 8.27
N ALA A 74 -4.05 -6.33 9.55
CA ALA A 74 -4.26 -7.54 10.35
C ALA A 74 -5.75 -7.93 10.39
N GLU A 75 -6.02 -9.23 10.49
CA GLU A 75 -7.37 -9.81 10.56
C GLU A 75 -8.27 -9.47 9.35
N THR A 76 -7.67 -8.99 8.26
CA THR A 76 -8.34 -8.74 6.99
C THR A 76 -7.76 -9.67 5.93
N GLU A 77 -8.56 -10.56 5.37
CA GLU A 77 -8.11 -11.50 4.33
C GLU A 77 -7.71 -10.76 3.05
N MET A 78 -8.54 -9.81 2.62
CA MET A 78 -8.28 -8.98 1.45
C MET A 78 -8.90 -7.59 1.63
N THR A 79 -8.10 -6.56 1.43
CA THR A 79 -8.57 -5.17 1.41
C THR A 79 -9.34 -4.87 0.12
N ILE A 80 -10.28 -3.92 0.17
CA ILE A 80 -11.22 -3.65 -0.92
C ILE A 80 -10.51 -3.33 -2.24
N GLY A 81 -9.40 -2.61 -2.19
CA GLY A 81 -8.68 -2.13 -3.38
C GLY A 81 -7.62 -3.09 -3.91
N ALA A 82 -7.20 -4.10 -3.15
CA ALA A 82 -6.04 -4.94 -3.47
C ALA A 82 -6.19 -5.70 -4.78
N ASP A 83 -7.34 -6.33 -5.02
CA ASP A 83 -7.59 -7.11 -6.25
C ASP A 83 -7.57 -6.21 -7.50
N THR A 84 -8.22 -5.05 -7.43
CA THR A 84 -8.22 -4.09 -8.54
C THR A 84 -6.82 -3.57 -8.83
N ALA A 85 -6.03 -3.26 -7.80
CA ALA A 85 -4.64 -2.81 -7.97
C ALA A 85 -3.78 -3.91 -8.60
N LEU A 86 -3.90 -5.14 -8.10
CA LEU A 86 -3.17 -6.30 -8.63
C LEU A 86 -3.51 -6.55 -10.11
N HIS A 87 -4.78 -6.47 -10.47
CA HIS A 87 -5.22 -6.61 -11.87
C HIS A 87 -4.57 -5.55 -12.78
N ARG A 88 -4.56 -4.28 -12.36
CA ARG A 88 -3.94 -3.20 -13.13
C ARG A 88 -2.42 -3.36 -13.29
N ILE A 89 -1.74 -3.80 -12.23
CA ILE A 89 -0.31 -4.08 -12.29
C ILE A 89 -0.04 -5.22 -13.29
N THR A 90 -0.78 -6.30 -13.19
CA THR A 90 -0.62 -7.48 -14.07
C THR A 90 -0.86 -7.12 -15.54
N GLU A 91 -1.95 -6.42 -15.84
CA GLU A 91 -2.28 -5.93 -17.19
C GLU A 91 -1.15 -5.05 -17.75
N SER A 92 -0.65 -4.10 -16.96
CA SER A 92 0.45 -3.21 -17.38
C SER A 92 1.75 -3.97 -17.65
N ILE A 93 2.06 -5.00 -16.87
CA ILE A 93 3.25 -5.83 -17.08
C ILE A 93 3.11 -6.68 -18.34
N ASP A 94 1.92 -7.22 -18.59
CA ASP A 94 1.65 -8.01 -19.81
C ASP A 94 1.80 -7.15 -21.07
N ASP A 95 1.37 -5.89 -21.04
CA ASP A 95 1.57 -4.92 -22.13
C ASP A 95 3.07 -4.65 -22.41
N LEU A 96 3.89 -4.58 -21.35
CA LEU A 96 5.33 -4.37 -21.47
C LEU A 96 6.06 -5.60 -22.01
N ARG A 97 5.53 -6.80 -21.80
CA ARG A 97 6.21 -8.06 -22.10
C ARG A 97 6.55 -8.21 -23.59
N SER A 98 5.64 -7.85 -24.49
CA SER A 98 5.88 -7.91 -25.93
C SER A 98 7.08 -7.02 -26.34
N THR A 99 7.18 -5.83 -25.75
CA THR A 99 8.29 -4.90 -25.95
C THR A 99 9.58 -5.43 -25.33
N ALA A 100 9.52 -5.98 -24.12
CA ALA A 100 10.66 -6.62 -23.46
C ALA A 100 11.25 -7.73 -24.33
N TYR A 101 10.41 -8.59 -24.85
CA TYR A 101 10.80 -9.71 -25.70
C TYR A 101 11.44 -9.26 -27.02
N SER A 102 10.79 -8.32 -27.75
CA SER A 102 11.24 -7.89 -29.08
C SER A 102 12.54 -7.09 -29.02
N HIS A 103 12.74 -6.29 -28.00
CA HIS A 103 13.95 -5.46 -27.82
C HIS A 103 15.00 -6.10 -26.89
N GLN A 104 14.72 -7.28 -26.33
CA GLN A 104 15.58 -7.97 -25.37
C GLN A 104 16.00 -7.05 -24.19
N ARG A 105 15.03 -6.27 -23.68
CA ARG A 105 15.22 -5.33 -22.58
C ARG A 105 14.76 -5.90 -21.26
N THR A 106 15.43 -5.49 -20.19
CA THR A 106 14.94 -5.69 -18.83
C THR A 106 14.07 -4.50 -18.43
N PHE A 107 12.82 -4.74 -18.04
CA PHE A 107 11.96 -3.73 -17.44
C PHE A 107 11.96 -3.86 -15.93
N ILE A 108 12.02 -2.73 -15.24
CA ILE A 108 11.91 -2.64 -13.80
C ILE A 108 10.61 -1.93 -13.51
N VAL A 109 9.73 -2.59 -12.77
CA VAL A 109 8.39 -2.11 -12.44
C VAL A 109 8.34 -1.87 -10.94
N GLU A 110 8.26 -0.61 -10.53
CA GLU A 110 8.04 -0.24 -9.14
C GLU A 110 6.55 -0.17 -8.88
N VAL A 111 6.10 -0.82 -7.80
CA VAL A 111 4.71 -0.88 -7.40
C VAL A 111 4.54 -0.35 -5.97
N MET A 112 3.36 0.14 -5.65
CA MET A 112 3.03 0.58 -4.30
C MET A 112 3.12 -0.57 -3.30
N GLY A 113 3.35 -0.24 -2.04
CA GLY A 113 3.52 -1.19 -0.96
C GLY A 113 4.67 -0.77 -0.05
N ARG A 114 4.41 0.23 0.82
CA ARG A 114 5.43 0.78 1.73
C ARG A 114 5.89 -0.23 2.77
N ASN A 115 4.94 -0.93 3.38
CA ASN A 115 5.18 -1.87 4.48
C ASN A 115 4.77 -3.29 4.12
N CYS A 116 4.19 -3.51 2.94
CA CYS A 116 3.69 -4.80 2.51
C CYS A 116 4.02 -5.04 1.04
N GLY A 117 4.68 -6.15 0.77
CA GLY A 117 5.08 -6.57 -0.58
C GLY A 117 4.01 -7.37 -1.33
N TYR A 118 2.76 -7.40 -0.84
CA TYR A 118 1.68 -8.21 -1.41
C TYR A 118 1.51 -7.94 -2.91
N LEU A 119 1.35 -6.67 -3.32
CA LEU A 119 1.17 -6.31 -4.73
C LEU A 119 2.36 -6.72 -5.59
N ALA A 120 3.59 -6.47 -5.10
CA ALA A 120 4.81 -6.84 -5.81
C ALA A 120 4.94 -8.36 -5.98
N LEU A 121 4.74 -9.11 -4.89
CA LEU A 121 4.89 -10.56 -4.88
C LEU A 121 3.82 -11.25 -5.74
N MET A 122 2.55 -10.87 -5.57
CA MET A 122 1.45 -11.49 -6.30
C MET A 122 1.51 -11.18 -7.80
N SER A 123 1.87 -9.94 -8.16
CA SER A 123 2.08 -9.58 -9.57
C SER A 123 3.29 -10.30 -10.16
N ALA A 124 4.36 -10.50 -9.39
CA ALA A 124 5.52 -11.27 -9.85
C ALA A 124 5.18 -12.73 -10.14
N ILE A 125 4.39 -13.36 -9.29
CA ILE A 125 3.91 -14.72 -9.47
C ILE A 125 2.98 -14.81 -10.70
N ALA A 126 2.01 -13.90 -10.79
CA ALA A 126 1.01 -13.88 -11.86
C ALA A 126 1.64 -13.68 -13.23
N THR A 127 2.64 -12.80 -13.33
CA THR A 127 3.31 -12.47 -14.59
C THR A 127 4.56 -13.30 -14.86
N GLY A 128 5.03 -14.13 -13.92
CA GLY A 128 6.28 -14.87 -14.04
C GLY A 128 7.50 -13.94 -14.15
N ALA A 129 7.53 -12.85 -13.37
CA ALA A 129 8.67 -11.94 -13.31
C ALA A 129 9.96 -12.67 -12.90
N SER A 130 11.10 -12.16 -13.35
CA SER A 130 12.41 -12.80 -13.11
C SER A 130 12.86 -12.66 -11.67
N VAL A 131 12.60 -11.50 -11.07
CA VAL A 131 13.00 -11.15 -9.68
C VAL A 131 11.94 -10.24 -9.07
N VAL A 132 11.75 -10.37 -7.76
CA VAL A 132 10.92 -9.46 -6.97
C VAL A 132 11.67 -9.01 -5.72
N PHE A 133 11.56 -7.72 -5.39
CA PHE A 133 12.05 -7.13 -4.13
C PHE A 133 10.87 -6.67 -3.29
N ILE A 134 10.79 -7.14 -2.05
CA ILE A 134 9.70 -6.84 -1.12
C ILE A 134 10.23 -6.45 0.27
N PRO A 135 9.49 -5.65 1.05
CA PRO A 135 9.92 -5.21 2.38
C PRO A 135 10.15 -6.37 3.37
N GLU A 136 9.32 -7.43 3.27
CA GLU A 136 9.34 -8.58 4.19
C GLU A 136 10.56 -9.49 4.01
N ALA A 137 11.21 -9.40 2.83
CA ALA A 137 12.42 -10.15 2.53
C ALA A 137 13.54 -9.20 2.09
N PRO A 138 14.20 -8.53 3.06
CA PRO A 138 15.25 -7.56 2.75
C PRO A 138 16.37 -8.15 1.88
N ALA A 139 16.78 -7.38 0.88
CA ALA A 139 17.80 -7.80 -0.07
C ALA A 139 19.14 -7.99 0.63
N ARG A 140 19.80 -9.11 0.41
CA ARG A 140 21.12 -9.39 1.00
C ARG A 140 22.18 -8.46 0.42
N LYS A 141 23.32 -8.31 1.11
CA LYS A 141 24.39 -7.41 0.72
C LYS A 141 24.85 -7.58 -0.74
N GLU A 142 24.88 -8.82 -1.23
CA GLU A 142 25.33 -9.17 -2.58
C GLU A 142 24.18 -9.17 -3.61
N TRP A 143 23.06 -8.49 -3.32
CA TRP A 143 21.88 -8.55 -4.18
C TRP A 143 22.12 -8.05 -5.61
N ARG A 144 23.03 -7.08 -5.79
CA ARG A 144 23.37 -6.52 -7.11
C ARG A 144 24.03 -7.57 -8.00
N GLU A 145 25.02 -8.25 -7.46
CA GLU A 145 25.76 -9.33 -8.16
C GLU A 145 24.85 -10.52 -8.45
N ASN A 146 24.04 -10.91 -7.46
CA ASN A 146 23.09 -12.00 -7.60
C ASN A 146 22.03 -11.69 -8.67
N LEU A 147 21.53 -10.45 -8.72
CA LEU A 147 20.58 -10.01 -9.73
C LEU A 147 21.20 -10.13 -11.15
N CYS A 148 22.39 -9.61 -11.36
CA CYS A 148 23.08 -9.69 -12.65
C CYS A 148 23.33 -11.16 -13.06
N THR A 149 23.84 -11.97 -12.16
CA THR A 149 24.07 -13.41 -12.39
C THR A 149 22.77 -14.12 -12.79
N LEU A 150 21.66 -13.83 -12.15
CA LEU A 150 20.38 -14.45 -12.44
C LEU A 150 19.81 -14.01 -13.79
N LEU A 151 19.93 -12.72 -14.12
CA LEU A 151 19.50 -12.20 -15.41
C LEU A 151 20.34 -12.75 -16.57
N ASP A 152 21.66 -12.89 -16.38
CA ASP A 152 22.55 -13.50 -17.35
C ASP A 152 22.25 -14.98 -17.55
N ALA A 153 22.05 -15.73 -16.50
CA ALA A 153 21.65 -17.13 -16.58
C ALA A 153 20.34 -17.29 -17.37
N GLY A 154 19.37 -16.41 -17.14
CA GLY A 154 18.12 -16.39 -17.89
C GLY A 154 18.34 -16.11 -19.39
N ARG A 155 19.17 -15.13 -19.73
CA ARG A 155 19.54 -14.82 -21.13
C ARG A 155 20.24 -15.99 -21.82
N ASN A 156 21.19 -16.61 -21.14
CA ASN A 156 21.90 -17.78 -21.63
C ASN A 156 21.00 -18.98 -21.85
N ALA A 157 19.91 -19.10 -21.07
CA ALA A 157 18.85 -20.09 -21.24
C ALA A 157 17.83 -19.72 -22.31
N GLY A 158 18.01 -18.59 -23.03
CA GLY A 158 17.14 -18.14 -24.11
C GLY A 158 15.97 -17.23 -23.69
N ARG A 159 15.92 -16.79 -22.43
CA ARG A 159 14.90 -15.82 -21.95
C ARG A 159 15.20 -14.44 -22.55
N ARG A 160 14.21 -13.85 -23.23
CA ARG A 160 14.33 -12.55 -23.88
C ARG A 160 13.57 -11.42 -23.18
N ASP A 161 12.64 -11.79 -22.30
CA ASP A 161 11.76 -10.90 -21.52
C ASP A 161 12.16 -10.97 -20.05
N ASN A 162 12.90 -10.01 -19.57
CA ASN A 162 13.22 -9.90 -18.15
C ASN A 162 12.39 -8.80 -17.52
N ILE A 163 11.59 -9.19 -16.53
CA ILE A 163 10.79 -8.27 -15.69
C ILE A 163 11.31 -8.39 -14.26
N VAL A 164 11.65 -7.26 -13.69
CA VAL A 164 12.00 -7.11 -12.25
C VAL A 164 10.93 -6.26 -11.60
N ILE A 165 10.35 -6.75 -10.52
CA ILE A 165 9.33 -6.00 -9.77
C ILE A 165 9.91 -5.60 -8.43
N VAL A 166 9.65 -4.36 -8.01
CA VAL A 166 10.11 -3.83 -6.72
C VAL A 166 8.96 -3.11 -6.02
N ALA A 167 8.71 -3.45 -4.75
CA ALA A 167 7.80 -2.68 -3.91
C ALA A 167 8.48 -1.38 -3.48
N GLU A 168 7.74 -0.26 -3.42
CA GLU A 168 8.28 1.05 -3.01
C GLU A 168 8.96 1.04 -1.64
N GLY A 169 8.59 0.11 -0.76
CA GLY A 169 9.16 -0.06 0.56
C GLY A 169 10.28 -1.11 0.65
N ALA A 170 10.73 -1.65 -0.49
CA ALA A 170 11.81 -2.63 -0.51
C ALA A 170 13.11 -2.04 0.05
N LYS A 171 13.86 -2.83 0.81
CA LYS A 171 15.10 -2.42 1.46
C LYS A 171 16.10 -3.57 1.51
N ASP A 172 17.35 -3.23 1.73
CA ASP A 172 18.40 -4.21 2.00
C ASP A 172 18.45 -4.58 3.50
N THR A 173 19.35 -5.53 3.82
CA THR A 173 19.57 -5.97 5.21
C THR A 173 20.17 -4.91 6.12
N GLU A 174 20.70 -3.80 5.58
CA GLU A 174 21.21 -2.65 6.32
C GLU A 174 20.14 -1.57 6.53
N GLY A 175 18.94 -1.77 5.93
CA GLY A 175 17.81 -0.84 6.01
C GLY A 175 17.81 0.25 4.94
N ASN A 176 18.75 0.22 3.99
CA ASN A 176 18.75 1.17 2.88
C ASN A 176 17.67 0.81 1.87
N PRO A 177 16.97 1.79 1.28
CA PRO A 177 15.97 1.53 0.26
C PRO A 177 16.59 0.87 -0.98
N VAL A 178 15.84 -0.05 -1.60
CA VAL A 178 16.16 -0.64 -2.90
C VAL A 178 15.11 -0.15 -3.89
N THR A 179 15.48 0.84 -4.69
CA THR A 179 14.57 1.49 -5.65
C THR A 179 14.74 0.96 -7.07
N ALA A 180 13.79 1.27 -7.95
CA ALA A 180 13.92 0.97 -9.38
C ALA A 180 15.18 1.61 -9.99
N ALA A 181 15.60 2.78 -9.49
CA ALA A 181 16.83 3.44 -9.92
C ALA A 181 18.08 2.65 -9.52
N ASP A 182 18.15 2.17 -8.26
CA ASP A 182 19.28 1.37 -7.78
C ASP A 182 19.42 0.06 -8.55
N ILE A 183 18.28 -0.57 -8.86
CA ILE A 183 18.24 -1.80 -9.67
C ILE A 183 18.73 -1.54 -11.09
N LYS A 184 18.28 -0.44 -11.70
CA LYS A 184 18.73 -0.03 -13.04
C LYS A 184 20.24 0.19 -13.06
N ASP A 185 20.77 0.93 -12.08
CA ASP A 185 22.21 1.23 -12.00
C ASP A 185 23.03 -0.05 -11.78
N ALA A 186 22.54 -0.99 -10.97
CA ALA A 186 23.16 -2.28 -10.77
C ALA A 186 23.24 -3.09 -12.08
N ILE A 187 22.15 -3.13 -12.84
CA ILE A 187 22.10 -3.85 -14.14
C ILE A 187 23.01 -3.18 -15.17
N GLN A 188 23.03 -1.87 -15.25
CA GLN A 188 23.87 -1.14 -16.22
C GLN A 188 25.37 -1.25 -15.93
N SER A 189 25.76 -1.43 -14.67
CA SER A 189 27.16 -1.58 -14.29
C SER A 189 27.65 -3.03 -14.28
N GLY A 190 26.75 -4.01 -14.19
CA GLY A 190 27.08 -5.42 -14.05
C GLY A 190 26.84 -6.27 -15.30
N LEU A 191 26.12 -5.77 -16.30
CA LEU A 191 25.83 -6.41 -17.58
C LEU A 191 26.33 -5.57 -18.75
#